data_578da17bfb1ed58224f66972c1d4a933
#
_entry.id   578da17bfb1ed58224f66972c1d4a933
#
_cell.length_a   1.000
_cell.length_b   1.000
_cell.length_c   1.000
_cell.angle_alpha   90.00
_cell.angle_beta   90.00
_cell.angle_gamma   90.00
#
_symmetry.space_group_name_H-M   'P 1'
#
loop_
_entity.id
_entity.type
_entity.pdbx_description
1 polymer ?
#
loop_
_entity_poly.entity_id
_entity_poly.type
_entity_poly.pdbx_seq_one_letter_code
_entity_poly.pdbx_strand_id
1 'polypeptide(L)'
;MYESTGPQRDAASTIFNLPNYRVVDAIDLSDGGRQVVIASSVPPGCPSCGVIATKVHSRRSQQVRDVPVAGTVQVVWAKRRWFCLEPACARRTFWEATDQVPRYARSTTRPRDQVVSAVITSGRAASEVAQAHGVSWWLVQAALAAAAVALPAVDEVPVTRLGIDEHRYRSVRWFRTDDGAWRRFEPWMTTLVDLTTGQVLGIVDGRDSTAVGTWLAQRSECWRERIEVVAIDPEYSPRWGPLIEGSGATSLP
;
A
#
# COMPACT_ATOMS: atom_id res chain seq x y z
N MET A 1 16.86 -27.39 -20.94
CA MET A 1 16.68 -28.18 -19.71
C MET A 1 16.84 -27.20 -18.55
N TYR A 2 15.74 -26.86 -17.84
CA TYR A 2 15.80 -25.96 -16.68
C TYR A 2 16.10 -26.80 -15.45
N GLU A 3 17.31 -26.67 -14.88
CA GLU A 3 17.62 -27.27 -13.58
C GLU A 3 16.96 -26.46 -12.46
N SER A 4 16.08 -27.09 -11.71
CA SER A 4 15.46 -26.51 -10.50
C SER A 4 16.45 -26.60 -9.34
N THR A 5 16.98 -25.49 -8.87
CA THR A 5 17.96 -25.40 -7.76
C THR A 5 17.35 -25.26 -6.38
N GLY A 6 16.03 -25.42 -6.21
CA GLY A 6 15.32 -25.32 -4.93
C GLY A 6 14.73 -26.66 -4.46
N PRO A 7 14.31 -26.77 -3.17
CA PRO A 7 13.58 -27.94 -2.71
C PRO A 7 12.33 -28.12 -3.58
N GLN A 8 12.22 -29.30 -4.19
CA GLN A 8 11.18 -29.58 -5.17
C GLN A 8 9.79 -29.50 -4.52
N ARG A 9 9.03 -28.48 -4.90
CA ARG A 9 7.62 -28.31 -4.51
C ARG A 9 6.79 -29.28 -5.36
N ASP A 10 5.73 -29.84 -4.78
CA ASP A 10 4.72 -30.58 -5.56
C ASP A 10 4.01 -29.66 -6.56
N ALA A 11 3.40 -30.24 -7.60
CA ALA A 11 2.78 -29.49 -8.69
C ALA A 11 1.66 -28.55 -8.19
N ALA A 12 0.83 -28.98 -7.25
CA ALA A 12 -0.27 -28.17 -6.71
C ALA A 12 0.28 -26.96 -5.93
N SER A 13 1.30 -27.17 -5.09
CA SER A 13 1.98 -26.08 -4.37
C SER A 13 2.70 -25.12 -5.30
N THR A 14 3.23 -25.59 -6.42
CA THR A 14 3.88 -24.77 -7.43
C THR A 14 2.88 -23.89 -8.18
N ILE A 15 1.75 -24.47 -8.60
CA ILE A 15 0.67 -23.72 -9.29
C ILE A 15 0.01 -22.72 -8.34
N PHE A 16 -0.28 -23.12 -7.10
CA PHE A 16 -0.88 -22.24 -6.09
C PHE A 16 0.06 -21.08 -5.71
N ASN A 17 1.35 -21.32 -5.73
CA ASN A 17 2.44 -20.35 -5.57
C ASN A 17 2.31 -19.42 -4.37
N LEU A 18 1.96 -19.91 -3.18
CA LEU A 18 2.02 -19.18 -1.94
C LEU A 18 3.35 -19.46 -1.23
N PRO A 19 4.23 -18.46 -1.03
CA PRO A 19 5.52 -18.65 -0.38
C PRO A 19 5.39 -19.23 1.02
N ASN A 20 6.27 -20.17 1.39
CA ASN A 20 6.30 -20.84 2.70
C ASN A 20 5.05 -21.67 3.04
N TYR A 21 4.25 -22.00 2.03
CA TYR A 21 3.10 -22.90 2.16
C TYR A 21 3.19 -24.04 1.15
N ARG A 22 2.58 -25.16 1.51
CA ARG A 22 2.30 -26.29 0.62
C ARG A 22 0.80 -26.54 0.57
N VAL A 23 0.32 -26.97 -0.56
CA VAL A 23 -1.05 -27.46 -0.72
C VAL A 23 -1.08 -28.89 -0.15
N VAL A 24 -2.00 -29.16 0.75
CA VAL A 24 -2.20 -30.48 1.37
C VAL A 24 -3.39 -31.21 0.78
N ASP A 25 -4.39 -30.44 0.28
CA ASP A 25 -5.59 -30.98 -0.33
C ASP A 25 -6.24 -29.92 -1.23
N ALA A 26 -6.98 -30.34 -2.25
CA ALA A 26 -7.75 -29.49 -3.13
C ALA A 26 -9.03 -30.21 -3.54
N ILE A 27 -10.19 -29.55 -3.34
CA ILE A 27 -11.50 -30.13 -3.55
C ILE A 27 -12.32 -29.18 -4.41
N ASP A 28 -12.97 -29.69 -5.44
CA ASP A 28 -13.95 -28.91 -6.22
C ASP A 28 -15.27 -28.79 -5.41
N LEU A 29 -15.82 -27.58 -5.39
CA LEU A 29 -17.06 -27.28 -4.70
C LEU A 29 -18.25 -27.35 -5.67
N SER A 30 -19.43 -27.58 -5.14
CA SER A 30 -20.68 -27.72 -5.94
C SER A 30 -21.09 -26.43 -6.65
N ASP A 31 -20.58 -25.28 -6.21
CA ASP A 31 -20.82 -23.96 -6.83
C ASP A 31 -19.83 -23.64 -7.97
N GLY A 32 -18.99 -24.59 -8.36
CA GLY A 32 -17.93 -24.41 -9.35
C GLY A 32 -16.66 -23.72 -8.81
N GLY A 33 -16.65 -23.38 -7.53
CA GLY A 33 -15.45 -22.92 -6.83
C GLY A 33 -14.54 -24.08 -6.43
N ARG A 34 -13.43 -23.74 -5.81
CA ARG A 34 -12.43 -24.72 -5.34
C ARG A 34 -12.03 -24.41 -3.91
N GLN A 35 -11.95 -25.43 -3.06
CA GLN A 35 -11.34 -25.31 -1.75
C GLN A 35 -9.90 -25.84 -1.81
N VAL A 36 -8.94 -25.04 -1.35
CA VAL A 36 -7.54 -25.43 -1.25
C VAL A 36 -7.12 -25.42 0.21
N VAL A 37 -6.70 -26.55 0.72
CA VAL A 37 -6.16 -26.68 2.08
C VAL A 37 -4.65 -26.50 2.02
N ILE A 38 -4.16 -25.53 2.77
CA ILE A 38 -2.73 -25.21 2.85
C ILE A 38 -2.16 -25.44 4.24
N ALA A 39 -0.89 -25.75 4.31
CA ALA A 39 -0.12 -25.82 5.56
C ALA A 39 1.21 -25.08 5.40
N SER A 40 1.65 -24.39 6.43
CA SER A 40 2.99 -23.76 6.43
C SER A 40 4.08 -24.85 6.33
N SER A 41 5.07 -24.63 5.46
CA SER A 41 6.16 -25.57 5.22
C SER A 41 7.34 -25.38 6.17
N VAL A 42 7.43 -24.18 6.79
CA VAL A 42 8.53 -23.83 7.70
C VAL A 42 8.02 -23.75 9.13
N PRO A 43 8.72 -24.36 10.12
CA PRO A 43 8.40 -24.18 11.53
C PRO A 43 8.60 -22.73 11.96
N PRO A 44 7.67 -22.14 12.73
CA PRO A 44 7.76 -20.75 13.15
C PRO A 44 8.69 -20.57 14.36
N GLY A 45 9.30 -19.40 14.46
CA GLY A 45 9.95 -18.95 15.69
C GLY A 45 8.92 -18.52 16.75
N CYS A 46 9.26 -18.71 18.03
CA CYS A 46 8.45 -18.17 19.12
C CYS A 46 8.43 -16.63 19.06
N PRO A 47 7.26 -15.97 19.09
CA PRO A 47 7.19 -14.53 18.97
C PRO A 47 7.73 -13.75 20.18
N SER A 48 8.13 -14.46 21.25
CA SER A 48 8.71 -13.81 22.45
C SER A 48 10.21 -14.01 22.58
N CYS A 49 10.75 -15.18 22.18
CA CYS A 49 12.18 -15.50 22.33
C CYS A 49 12.87 -15.89 21.01
N GLY A 50 12.14 -16.00 19.90
CA GLY A 50 12.70 -16.36 18.59
C GLY A 50 13.03 -17.85 18.40
N VAL A 51 13.06 -18.67 19.44
CA VAL A 51 13.42 -20.09 19.34
C VAL A 51 12.46 -20.82 18.40
N ILE A 52 13.03 -21.58 17.45
CA ILE A 52 12.26 -22.33 16.45
C ILE A 52 11.48 -23.46 17.13
N ALA A 53 10.18 -23.54 16.82
CA ALA A 53 9.30 -24.54 17.39
C ALA A 53 9.49 -25.90 16.70
N THR A 54 9.61 -26.97 17.50
CA THR A 54 9.76 -28.36 16.99
C THR A 54 8.57 -29.25 17.36
N LYS A 55 7.76 -28.86 18.36
CA LYS A 55 6.65 -29.67 18.88
C LYS A 55 5.31 -29.00 18.69
N VAL A 56 4.41 -29.64 17.94
CA VAL A 56 3.03 -29.16 17.73
C VAL A 56 2.20 -29.45 18.99
N HIS A 57 1.46 -28.43 19.47
CA HIS A 57 0.49 -28.56 20.57
C HIS A 57 -0.89 -29.02 20.04
N SER A 58 -1.42 -28.31 19.05
CA SER A 58 -2.76 -28.56 18.49
C SER A 58 -2.89 -27.97 17.07
N ARG A 59 -3.99 -28.30 16.40
CA ARG A 59 -4.29 -27.82 15.04
C ARG A 59 -5.70 -27.23 15.00
N ARG A 60 -5.92 -26.28 14.10
CA ARG A 60 -7.25 -25.80 13.73
C ARG A 60 -7.28 -25.38 12.26
N SER A 61 -8.43 -25.40 11.65
CA SER A 61 -8.67 -24.80 10.35
C SER A 61 -8.96 -23.30 10.50
N GLN A 62 -8.40 -22.50 9.63
CA GLN A 62 -8.68 -21.07 9.52
C GLN A 62 -8.95 -20.74 8.06
N GLN A 63 -10.15 -20.22 7.76
CA GLN A 63 -10.40 -19.64 6.44
C GLN A 63 -9.55 -18.40 6.24
N VAL A 64 -8.94 -18.29 5.06
CA VAL A 64 -8.08 -17.17 4.67
C VAL A 64 -8.51 -16.73 3.28
N ARG A 65 -8.78 -15.46 3.10
CA ARG A 65 -9.04 -14.89 1.77
C ARG A 65 -7.74 -14.81 0.98
N ASP A 66 -7.80 -15.18 -0.29
CA ASP A 66 -6.67 -15.11 -1.21
C ASP A 66 -7.11 -14.63 -2.60
N VAL A 67 -6.15 -14.45 -3.49
CA VAL A 67 -6.42 -14.16 -4.90
C VAL A 67 -7.03 -15.36 -5.61
N PRO A 68 -7.90 -15.17 -6.62
CA PRO A 68 -8.37 -16.25 -7.47
C PRO A 68 -7.18 -16.95 -8.15
N VAL A 69 -7.21 -18.27 -8.18
CA VAL A 69 -6.24 -19.11 -8.90
C VAL A 69 -7.03 -20.08 -9.78
N ALA A 70 -7.03 -19.83 -11.09
CA ALA A 70 -7.84 -20.56 -12.07
C ALA A 70 -9.33 -20.65 -11.66
N GLY A 71 -9.91 -19.51 -11.22
CA GLY A 71 -11.29 -19.38 -10.74
C GLY A 71 -11.37 -19.04 -9.25
N THR A 72 -12.59 -19.06 -8.70
CA THR A 72 -12.85 -18.75 -7.29
C THR A 72 -12.22 -19.81 -6.37
N VAL A 73 -11.48 -19.36 -5.38
CA VAL A 73 -10.76 -20.23 -4.44
C VAL A 73 -11.13 -19.88 -3.00
N GLN A 74 -11.52 -20.89 -2.23
CA GLN A 74 -11.62 -20.85 -0.78
C GLN A 74 -10.35 -21.45 -0.18
N VAL A 75 -9.56 -20.64 0.52
CA VAL A 75 -8.34 -21.12 1.14
C VAL A 75 -8.58 -21.46 2.60
N VAL A 76 -8.22 -22.67 3.00
CA VAL A 76 -8.29 -23.15 4.38
C VAL A 76 -6.87 -23.46 4.87
N TRP A 77 -6.41 -22.68 5.81
CA TRP A 77 -5.12 -22.91 6.43
C TRP A 77 -5.25 -23.92 7.57
N ALA A 78 -4.57 -25.07 7.46
CA ALA A 78 -4.38 -26.07 8.52
C ALA A 78 -3.36 -25.52 9.54
N LYS A 79 -3.81 -24.56 10.32
CA LYS A 79 -3.00 -23.76 11.25
C LYS A 79 -2.62 -24.55 12.49
N ARG A 80 -1.34 -24.47 12.89
CA ARG A 80 -0.80 -25.18 14.04
C ARG A 80 -0.56 -24.26 15.22
N ARG A 81 -0.81 -24.76 16.42
CA ARG A 81 -0.33 -24.20 17.68
C ARG A 81 0.90 -24.98 18.11
N TRP A 82 1.92 -24.28 18.57
CA TRP A 82 3.20 -24.84 18.89
C TRP A 82 3.56 -24.64 20.36
N PHE A 83 4.38 -25.54 20.91
CA PHE A 83 5.04 -25.33 22.18
C PHE A 83 6.29 -24.46 21.98
N CYS A 84 6.52 -23.54 22.91
CA CYS A 84 7.85 -22.96 23.11
C CYS A 84 8.58 -23.84 24.12
N LEU A 85 9.70 -24.41 23.70
CA LEU A 85 10.50 -25.32 24.53
C LEU A 85 11.64 -24.60 25.29
N GLU A 86 11.77 -23.28 25.13
CA GLU A 86 12.74 -22.48 25.86
C GLU A 86 12.31 -22.32 27.32
N PRO A 87 13.09 -22.86 28.29
CA PRO A 87 12.72 -22.82 29.70
C PRO A 87 12.61 -21.41 30.29
N ALA A 88 13.46 -20.48 29.83
CA ALA A 88 13.49 -19.10 30.26
C ALA A 88 12.38 -18.24 29.64
N CYS A 89 11.65 -18.75 28.63
CA CYS A 89 10.59 -18.03 27.98
C CYS A 89 9.27 -18.10 28.78
N ALA A 90 8.68 -16.96 29.05
CA ALA A 90 7.36 -16.89 29.72
C ALA A 90 6.22 -17.47 28.84
N ARG A 91 6.41 -17.54 27.53
CA ARG A 91 5.41 -18.06 26.59
C ARG A 91 5.52 -19.59 26.50
N ARG A 92 4.46 -20.29 26.83
CA ARG A 92 4.42 -21.76 26.76
C ARG A 92 3.90 -22.28 25.43
N THR A 93 2.97 -21.58 24.81
CA THR A 93 2.40 -21.98 23.50
C THR A 93 2.06 -20.75 22.68
N PHE A 94 2.07 -20.91 21.33
CA PHE A 94 1.68 -19.84 20.41
C PHE A 94 1.11 -20.41 19.10
N TRP A 95 0.24 -19.66 18.48
CA TRP A 95 -0.23 -19.95 17.12
C TRP A 95 0.79 -19.45 16.11
N GLU A 96 1.03 -20.26 15.08
CA GLU A 96 1.89 -19.86 13.96
C GLU A 96 1.31 -18.63 13.25
N ALA A 97 2.19 -17.78 12.78
CA ALA A 97 1.95 -16.69 11.88
C ALA A 97 3.07 -16.69 10.86
N THR A 98 2.83 -16.16 9.66
CA THR A 98 3.81 -16.07 8.58
C THR A 98 3.75 -14.68 7.97
N ASP A 99 4.73 -14.30 7.17
CA ASP A 99 4.71 -13.05 6.42
C ASP A 99 3.51 -12.98 5.47
N GLN A 100 3.10 -14.13 4.89
CA GLN A 100 1.95 -14.22 4.00
C GLN A 100 0.61 -14.10 4.72
N VAL A 101 0.51 -14.60 5.96
CA VAL A 101 -0.67 -14.49 6.82
C VAL A 101 -0.23 -14.04 8.21
N PRO A 102 -0.04 -12.73 8.42
CA PRO A 102 0.36 -12.18 9.71
C PRO A 102 -0.61 -12.51 10.84
N ARG A 103 -0.18 -12.26 12.05
CA ARG A 103 -1.02 -12.47 13.23
C ARG A 103 -2.34 -11.68 13.10
N TYR A 104 -3.47 -12.36 13.36
CA TYR A 104 -4.84 -11.84 13.23
C TYR A 104 -5.31 -11.57 11.79
N ALA A 105 -4.48 -11.73 10.77
CA ALA A 105 -4.91 -11.56 9.39
C ALA A 105 -5.94 -12.62 8.99
N ARG A 106 -6.93 -12.19 8.19
CA ARG A 106 -7.96 -13.05 7.57
C ARG A 106 -7.76 -13.19 6.06
N SER A 107 -6.66 -12.66 5.55
CA SER A 107 -6.26 -12.76 4.14
C SER A 107 -4.76 -12.98 4.06
N THR A 108 -4.29 -13.54 2.94
CA THR A 108 -2.89 -13.47 2.56
C THR A 108 -2.50 -12.03 2.22
N THR A 109 -1.22 -11.76 1.99
CA THR A 109 -0.75 -10.46 1.48
C THR A 109 -1.13 -10.24 0.02
N ARG A 110 -1.21 -11.31 -0.78
CA ARG A 110 -1.46 -11.25 -2.23
C ARG A 110 -2.67 -10.40 -2.67
N PRO A 111 -3.86 -10.49 -2.03
CA PRO A 111 -4.97 -9.59 -2.35
C PRO A 111 -4.64 -8.11 -2.15
N ARG A 112 -3.83 -7.78 -1.15
CA ARG A 112 -3.40 -6.39 -0.91
C ARG A 112 -2.46 -5.92 -2.00
N ASP A 113 -1.49 -6.74 -2.38
CA ASP A 113 -0.54 -6.43 -3.45
C ASP A 113 -1.26 -6.24 -4.79
N GLN A 114 -2.28 -7.07 -5.07
CA GLN A 114 -3.11 -6.93 -6.27
C GLN A 114 -3.91 -5.63 -6.29
N VAL A 115 -4.57 -5.26 -5.20
CA VAL A 115 -5.35 -4.00 -5.16
C VAL A 115 -4.43 -2.78 -5.26
N VAL A 116 -3.24 -2.82 -4.66
CA VAL A 116 -2.22 -1.76 -4.79
C VAL A 116 -1.78 -1.65 -6.25
N SER A 117 -1.41 -2.76 -6.89
CA SER A 117 -1.01 -2.79 -8.30
C SER A 117 -2.13 -2.31 -9.23
N ALA A 118 -3.37 -2.69 -8.98
CA ALA A 118 -4.51 -2.25 -9.78
C ALA A 118 -4.74 -0.73 -9.71
N VAL A 119 -4.51 -0.11 -8.56
CA VAL A 119 -4.62 1.35 -8.42
C VAL A 119 -3.39 2.05 -9.01
N ILE A 120 -2.19 1.65 -8.59
CA ILE A 120 -0.95 2.40 -8.91
C ILE A 120 -0.50 2.11 -10.34
N THR A 121 -0.45 0.84 -10.75
CA THR A 121 0.10 0.45 -12.06
C THR A 121 -0.92 0.58 -13.18
N SER A 122 -2.19 0.25 -12.91
CA SER A 122 -3.26 0.27 -13.92
C SER A 122 -4.10 1.55 -13.88
N GLY A 123 -3.85 2.48 -12.97
CA GLY A 123 -4.53 3.77 -12.86
C GLY A 123 -6.02 3.66 -12.50
N ARG A 124 -6.47 2.53 -11.93
CA ARG A 124 -7.89 2.30 -11.61
C ARG A 124 -8.31 3.03 -10.35
N ALA A 125 -9.53 3.53 -10.31
CA ALA A 125 -10.08 4.16 -9.12
C ALA A 125 -10.19 3.17 -7.95
N ALA A 126 -9.85 3.60 -6.74
CA ALA A 126 -9.89 2.74 -5.54
C ALA A 126 -11.29 2.13 -5.28
N SER A 127 -12.36 2.85 -5.61
CA SER A 127 -13.74 2.35 -5.51
C SER A 127 -14.04 1.23 -6.51
N GLU A 128 -13.56 1.37 -7.73
CA GLU A 128 -13.69 0.36 -8.79
C GLU A 128 -12.90 -0.91 -8.43
N VAL A 129 -11.66 -0.74 -7.93
CA VAL A 129 -10.84 -1.86 -7.47
C VAL A 129 -11.51 -2.58 -6.31
N ALA A 130 -12.07 -1.84 -5.34
CA ALA A 130 -12.81 -2.42 -4.22
C ALA A 130 -13.97 -3.30 -4.70
N GLN A 131 -14.76 -2.81 -5.65
CA GLN A 131 -15.88 -3.54 -6.25
C GLN A 131 -15.40 -4.77 -7.02
N ALA A 132 -14.41 -4.62 -7.89
CA ALA A 132 -13.88 -5.70 -8.73
C ALA A 132 -13.27 -6.84 -7.92
N HIS A 133 -12.63 -6.54 -6.79
CA HIS A 133 -12.02 -7.54 -5.92
C HIS A 133 -12.91 -8.00 -4.76
N GLY A 134 -14.16 -7.52 -4.67
CA GLY A 134 -15.08 -7.88 -3.59
C GLY A 134 -14.56 -7.53 -2.19
N VAL A 135 -13.82 -6.44 -2.07
CA VAL A 135 -13.26 -5.94 -0.81
C VAL A 135 -13.85 -4.59 -0.45
N SER A 136 -13.69 -4.17 0.81
CA SER A 136 -14.13 -2.83 1.20
C SER A 136 -13.17 -1.76 0.67
N TRP A 137 -13.71 -0.58 0.40
CA TRP A 137 -12.90 0.59 0.03
C TRP A 137 -11.80 0.89 1.08
N TRP A 138 -12.12 0.72 2.36
CA TRP A 138 -11.17 0.89 3.46
C TRP A 138 -9.98 -0.08 3.39
N LEU A 139 -10.20 -1.30 2.89
CA LEU A 139 -9.09 -2.25 2.71
C LEU A 139 -8.15 -1.77 1.61
N VAL A 140 -8.70 -1.24 0.51
CA VAL A 140 -7.88 -0.68 -0.58
C VAL A 140 -7.06 0.51 -0.06
N GLN A 141 -7.70 1.45 0.67
CA GLN A 141 -7.00 2.60 1.26
C GLN A 141 -5.91 2.17 2.26
N ALA A 142 -6.20 1.20 3.12
CA ALA A 142 -5.21 0.69 4.07
C ALA A 142 -4.02 -0.01 3.37
N ALA A 143 -4.28 -0.70 2.26
CA ALA A 143 -3.22 -1.33 1.46
C ALA A 143 -2.34 -0.29 0.77
N LEU A 144 -2.94 0.76 0.20
CA LEU A 144 -2.23 1.89 -0.41
C LEU A 144 -1.39 2.66 0.63
N ALA A 145 -1.97 2.96 1.79
CA ALA A 145 -1.24 3.63 2.87
C ALA A 145 -0.04 2.80 3.37
N ALA A 146 -0.21 1.48 3.47
CA ALA A 146 0.89 0.59 3.85
C ALA A 146 2.00 0.53 2.77
N ALA A 147 1.62 0.55 1.49
CA ALA A 147 2.57 0.60 0.38
C ALA A 147 3.32 1.94 0.32
N ALA A 148 2.64 3.05 0.64
CA ALA A 148 3.23 4.39 0.66
C ALA A 148 4.36 4.56 1.69
N VAL A 149 4.35 3.78 2.78
CA VAL A 149 5.43 3.80 3.79
C VAL A 149 6.79 3.38 3.22
N ALA A 150 6.79 2.59 2.14
CA ALA A 150 8.03 2.15 1.47
C ALA A 150 8.56 3.17 0.44
N LEU A 151 7.86 4.27 0.19
CA LEU A 151 8.32 5.32 -0.70
C LEU A 151 9.47 6.11 -0.05
N PRO A 152 10.46 6.55 -0.84
CA PRO A 152 11.54 7.40 -0.33
C PRO A 152 10.97 8.71 0.21
N ALA A 153 11.66 9.31 1.17
CA ALA A 153 11.34 10.67 1.60
C ALA A 153 11.52 11.65 0.43
N VAL A 154 10.69 12.68 0.37
CA VAL A 154 10.73 13.64 -0.76
C VAL A 154 12.12 14.26 -0.94
N ASP A 155 12.81 14.54 0.17
CA ASP A 155 14.16 15.11 0.14
C ASP A 155 15.22 14.17 -0.45
N GLU A 156 14.93 12.86 -0.54
CA GLU A 156 15.78 11.86 -1.19
C GLU A 156 15.57 11.78 -2.71
N VAL A 157 14.44 12.34 -3.21
CA VAL A 157 14.15 12.36 -4.65
C VAL A 157 14.93 13.49 -5.33
N PRO A 158 15.76 13.21 -6.35
CA PRO A 158 16.57 14.23 -7.03
C PRO A 158 15.71 15.03 -8.03
N VAL A 159 15.00 16.03 -7.55
CA VAL A 159 14.13 16.88 -8.38
C VAL A 159 14.92 18.07 -8.92
N THR A 160 14.87 18.26 -10.25
CA THR A 160 15.44 19.44 -10.93
C THR A 160 14.36 20.28 -11.61
N ARG A 161 13.21 19.70 -11.91
CA ARG A 161 12.07 20.37 -12.58
C ARG A 161 10.80 20.15 -11.78
N LEU A 162 10.35 21.20 -11.12
CA LEU A 162 9.16 21.15 -10.26
C LEU A 162 7.94 21.67 -11.03
N GLY A 163 6.88 20.88 -11.11
CA GLY A 163 5.55 21.30 -11.56
C GLY A 163 4.66 21.60 -10.38
N ILE A 164 3.88 22.68 -10.50
CA ILE A 164 2.89 23.10 -9.50
C ILE A 164 1.59 23.32 -10.24
N ASP A 165 0.56 22.52 -9.91
CA ASP A 165 -0.76 22.57 -10.55
C ASP A 165 -1.86 22.61 -9.50
N GLU A 166 -2.87 23.43 -9.75
CA GLU A 166 -4.00 23.65 -8.86
C GLU A 166 -5.27 23.03 -9.45
N HIS A 167 -5.95 22.21 -8.68
CA HIS A 167 -7.22 21.64 -9.12
C HIS A 167 -8.24 21.54 -7.99
N ARG A 168 -9.50 21.54 -8.36
CA ARG A 168 -10.59 21.23 -7.43
C ARG A 168 -10.79 19.74 -7.35
N TYR A 169 -10.58 19.17 -6.18
CA TYR A 169 -10.77 17.73 -5.96
C TYR A 169 -12.21 17.32 -5.64
N ARG A 170 -13.11 18.30 -5.44
CA ARG A 170 -14.55 18.08 -5.23
C ARG A 170 -15.37 19.22 -5.82
N SER A 171 -16.68 18.99 -5.94
CA SER A 171 -17.63 20.03 -6.31
C SER A 171 -17.70 21.13 -5.25
N VAL A 172 -17.99 22.35 -5.69
CA VAL A 172 -18.27 23.49 -4.81
C VAL A 172 -19.38 23.12 -3.83
N ARG A 173 -19.20 23.51 -2.57
CA ARG A 173 -20.19 23.31 -1.51
C ARG A 173 -20.57 24.64 -0.90
N TRP A 174 -21.76 24.69 -0.35
CA TRP A 174 -22.26 25.82 0.41
C TRP A 174 -22.50 25.37 1.84
N PHE A 175 -21.99 26.11 2.79
CA PHE A 175 -22.21 25.89 4.22
C PHE A 175 -22.98 27.08 4.78
N ARG A 176 -23.88 26.79 5.72
CA ARG A 176 -24.52 27.82 6.50
C ARG A 176 -23.66 28.12 7.72
N THR A 177 -23.26 29.36 7.88
CA THR A 177 -22.49 29.84 9.04
C THR A 177 -23.41 30.08 10.23
N ASP A 178 -22.85 30.22 11.44
CA ASP A 178 -23.62 30.36 12.70
C ASP A 178 -24.49 31.62 12.71
N ASP A 179 -24.10 32.68 11.97
CA ASP A 179 -24.86 33.90 11.74
C ASP A 179 -25.98 33.75 10.68
N GLY A 180 -26.15 32.54 10.14
CA GLY A 180 -27.17 32.21 9.16
C GLY A 180 -26.83 32.53 7.70
N ALA A 181 -25.67 33.13 7.41
CA ALA A 181 -25.22 33.40 6.06
C ALA A 181 -24.76 32.14 5.32
N TRP A 182 -24.88 32.14 3.99
CA TRP A 182 -24.35 31.09 3.15
C TRP A 182 -22.92 31.41 2.72
N ARG A 183 -21.98 30.54 3.04
CA ARG A 183 -20.58 30.63 2.62
C ARG A 183 -20.27 29.58 1.56
N ARG A 184 -19.71 30.05 0.45
CA ARG A 184 -19.22 29.18 -0.64
C ARG A 184 -17.87 28.62 -0.25
N PHE A 185 -17.72 27.31 -0.40
CA PHE A 185 -16.46 26.59 -0.20
C PHE A 185 -16.03 25.93 -1.52
N GLU A 186 -14.86 26.27 -1.97
CA GLU A 186 -14.22 25.68 -3.13
C GLU A 186 -13.05 24.80 -2.65
N PRO A 187 -13.18 23.47 -2.74
CA PRO A 187 -12.16 22.56 -2.27
C PRO A 187 -11.01 22.45 -3.28
N TRP A 188 -10.13 23.41 -3.25
CA TRP A 188 -8.90 23.42 -4.02
C TRP A 188 -7.80 22.65 -3.31
N MET A 189 -6.92 22.04 -4.10
CA MET A 189 -5.63 21.52 -3.68
C MET A 189 -4.58 21.85 -4.72
N THR A 190 -3.34 21.94 -4.29
CA THR A 190 -2.19 22.11 -5.15
C THR A 190 -1.36 20.86 -5.13
N THR A 191 -1.03 20.34 -6.31
CA THR A 191 -0.19 19.15 -6.50
C THR A 191 1.20 19.60 -6.93
N LEU A 192 2.22 19.05 -6.28
CA LEU A 192 3.62 19.25 -6.62
C LEU A 192 4.16 17.97 -7.26
N VAL A 193 4.80 18.11 -8.43
CA VAL A 193 5.21 16.99 -9.29
C VAL A 193 6.65 17.18 -9.76
N ASP A 194 7.43 16.12 -9.78
CA ASP A 194 8.66 16.07 -10.57
C ASP A 194 8.31 15.92 -12.05
N LEU A 195 8.55 16.94 -12.83
CA LEU A 195 8.24 16.94 -14.27
C LEU A 195 9.14 16.01 -15.09
N THR A 196 10.23 15.53 -14.54
CA THR A 196 11.13 14.59 -15.22
C THR A 196 10.57 13.17 -15.18
N THR A 197 10.04 12.78 -14.03
CA THR A 197 9.54 11.40 -13.80
C THR A 197 8.02 11.30 -13.80
N GLY A 198 7.29 12.41 -13.61
CA GLY A 198 5.86 12.45 -13.35
C GLY A 198 5.48 12.07 -11.91
N GLN A 199 6.43 11.91 -11.02
CA GLN A 199 6.18 11.53 -9.65
C GLN A 199 5.53 12.67 -8.86
N VAL A 200 4.41 12.39 -8.19
CA VAL A 200 3.81 13.33 -7.23
C VAL A 200 4.68 13.38 -5.98
N LEU A 201 5.14 14.58 -5.66
CA LEU A 201 6.01 14.85 -4.51
C LEU A 201 5.22 15.27 -3.27
N GLY A 202 4.09 15.95 -3.48
CA GLY A 202 3.24 16.41 -2.42
C GLY A 202 1.90 16.93 -2.92
N ILE A 203 0.95 16.97 -2.01
CA ILE A 203 -0.35 17.59 -2.21
C ILE A 203 -0.61 18.46 -0.99
N VAL A 204 -0.97 19.74 -1.22
CA VAL A 204 -1.29 20.67 -0.15
C VAL A 204 -2.71 21.22 -0.35
N ASP A 205 -3.39 21.50 0.75
CA ASP A 205 -4.73 22.10 0.72
C ASP A 205 -4.64 23.57 0.27
N GLY A 206 -5.61 23.97 -0.54
CA GLY A 206 -5.70 25.34 -1.01
C GLY A 206 -5.04 25.57 -2.37
N ARG A 207 -5.07 26.83 -2.80
CA ARG A 207 -4.51 27.32 -4.06
C ARG A 207 -3.71 28.62 -3.85
N ASP A 208 -3.14 28.77 -2.69
CA ASP A 208 -2.37 29.98 -2.38
C ASP A 208 -0.87 29.65 -2.21
N SER A 209 -0.06 30.67 -2.38
CA SER A 209 1.39 30.57 -2.25
C SER A 209 1.84 30.18 -0.83
N THR A 210 1.02 30.43 0.19
CA THR A 210 1.35 30.17 1.59
C THR A 210 1.47 28.68 1.86
N ALA A 211 0.50 27.87 1.37
CA ALA A 211 0.51 26.42 1.57
C ALA A 211 1.71 25.77 0.88
N VAL A 212 1.98 26.15 -0.37
CA VAL A 212 3.14 25.65 -1.12
C VAL A 212 4.45 26.15 -0.52
N GLY A 213 4.51 27.44 -0.14
CA GLY A 213 5.69 27.99 0.54
C GLY A 213 6.02 27.28 1.84
N THR A 214 4.99 26.96 2.64
CA THR A 214 5.14 26.15 3.86
C THR A 214 5.66 24.74 3.55
N TRP A 215 5.13 24.11 2.52
CA TRP A 215 5.60 22.78 2.09
C TRP A 215 7.05 22.83 1.61
N LEU A 216 7.43 23.82 0.79
CA LEU A 216 8.81 24.02 0.31
C LEU A 216 9.77 24.34 1.47
N ALA A 217 9.35 25.12 2.46
CA ALA A 217 10.16 25.43 3.64
C ALA A 217 10.49 24.21 4.51
N GLN A 218 9.68 23.15 4.41
CA GLN A 218 9.95 21.88 5.08
C GLN A 218 10.98 21.01 4.35
N ARG A 219 11.35 21.35 3.12
CA ARG A 219 12.39 20.65 2.36
C ARG A 219 13.77 21.14 2.77
N SER A 220 14.76 20.25 2.66
CA SER A 220 16.15 20.63 2.92
C SER A 220 16.61 21.71 1.94
N GLU A 221 17.54 22.56 2.37
CA GLU A 221 18.12 23.61 1.51
C GLU A 221 18.75 23.00 0.25
N CYS A 222 19.52 21.94 0.41
CA CYS A 222 20.15 21.22 -0.70
C CYS A 222 19.13 20.64 -1.69
N TRP A 223 17.93 20.25 -1.25
CA TRP A 223 16.86 19.80 -2.14
C TRP A 223 16.28 20.97 -2.94
N ARG A 224 16.04 22.11 -2.30
CA ARG A 224 15.52 23.31 -2.95
C ARG A 224 16.49 23.91 -3.97
N GLU A 225 17.79 23.92 -3.65
CA GLU A 225 18.85 24.43 -4.53
C GLU A 225 19.05 23.59 -5.80
N ARG A 226 18.60 22.32 -5.81
CA ARG A 226 18.64 21.47 -7.00
C ARG A 226 17.55 21.80 -8.03
N ILE A 227 16.52 22.57 -7.66
CA ILE A 227 15.44 22.93 -8.56
C ILE A 227 15.94 24.01 -9.53
N GLU A 228 16.04 23.65 -10.81
CA GLU A 228 16.47 24.56 -11.90
C GLU A 228 15.30 25.24 -12.58
N VAL A 229 14.14 24.53 -12.64
CA VAL A 229 12.94 25.01 -13.34
C VAL A 229 11.71 24.77 -12.47
N VAL A 230 10.86 25.78 -12.39
CA VAL A 230 9.51 25.66 -11.82
C VAL A 230 8.49 25.99 -12.91
N ALA A 231 7.59 25.06 -13.21
CA ALA A 231 6.47 25.26 -14.11
C ALA A 231 5.16 25.43 -13.31
N ILE A 232 4.46 26.49 -13.59
CA ILE A 232 3.16 26.85 -12.99
C ILE A 232 2.19 27.32 -14.08
N ASP A 233 0.88 27.20 -13.81
CA ASP A 233 -0.12 27.75 -14.73
C ASP A 233 0.00 29.28 -14.78
N PRO A 234 0.09 29.89 -15.98
CA PRO A 234 0.23 31.35 -16.15
C PRO A 234 -0.93 32.16 -15.56
N GLU A 235 -2.15 31.61 -15.51
CA GLU A 235 -3.32 32.29 -14.92
C GLU A 235 -3.14 32.53 -13.41
N TYR A 236 -2.27 31.79 -12.75
CA TYR A 236 -2.01 31.89 -11.32
C TYR A 236 -0.64 32.47 -10.97
N SER A 237 0.19 32.73 -11.97
CA SER A 237 1.55 33.28 -11.84
C SER A 237 1.69 34.49 -10.87
N PRO A 238 0.77 35.46 -10.82
CA PRO A 238 0.90 36.60 -9.90
C PRO A 238 0.89 36.25 -8.41
N ARG A 239 0.35 35.06 -8.07
CA ARG A 239 0.28 34.58 -6.67
C ARG A 239 1.57 33.93 -6.20
N TRP A 240 2.45 33.55 -7.14
CA TRP A 240 3.66 32.75 -6.89
C TRP A 240 4.96 33.55 -7.03
N GLY A 241 4.88 34.82 -7.51
CA GLY A 241 6.05 35.66 -7.77
C GLY A 241 7.11 35.66 -6.68
N PRO A 242 6.75 35.90 -5.39
CA PRO A 242 7.75 35.96 -4.31
C PRO A 242 8.48 34.64 -4.03
N LEU A 243 7.88 33.50 -4.38
CA LEU A 243 8.50 32.17 -4.17
C LEU A 243 9.49 31.79 -5.27
N ILE A 244 9.28 32.30 -6.48
CA ILE A 244 10.12 32.01 -7.65
C ILE A 244 11.37 32.89 -7.65
N GLU A 245 11.27 34.15 -7.26
CA GLU A 245 12.40 35.10 -7.19
C GLU A 245 13.48 34.70 -6.19
N GLY A 246 13.11 33.95 -5.13
CA GLY A 246 14.06 33.45 -4.12
C GLY A 246 14.83 32.18 -4.52
N SER A 247 14.42 31.48 -5.58
CA SER A 247 14.99 30.17 -5.96
C SER A 247 16.00 30.23 -7.13
N GLY A 248 16.19 31.38 -7.77
CA GLY A 248 17.05 31.49 -8.97
C GLY A 248 16.50 30.76 -10.19
N ALA A 249 15.30 30.18 -10.11
CA ALA A 249 14.70 29.39 -11.17
C ALA A 249 14.07 30.29 -12.25
N THR A 250 14.27 29.92 -13.50
CA THR A 250 13.70 30.64 -14.67
C THR A 250 12.28 30.12 -14.91
N SER A 251 11.27 31.00 -14.87
CA SER A 251 9.91 30.67 -15.29
C SER A 251 9.90 30.42 -16.81
N LEU A 252 9.37 29.29 -17.24
CA LEU A 252 9.05 29.05 -18.64
C LEU A 252 7.70 29.73 -18.97
N PRO A 253 7.58 30.35 -20.15
CA PRO A 253 6.36 30.99 -20.63
C PRO A 253 5.24 29.97 -20.88
#